data_4c8c173e124c07c3851141935ed853f5
#
_entry.id   4c8c173e124c07c3851141935ed853f5
#
_cell.length_a   1.000
_cell.length_b   1.000
_cell.length_c   1.000
_cell.angle_alpha   90.00
_cell.angle_beta   90.00
_cell.angle_gamma   90.00
#
_symmetry.space_group_name_H-M   'P 1'
#
loop_
_entity.id
_entity.type
_entity.pdbx_description
1 polymer ?
#
loop_
_entity_poly.entity_id
_entity_poly.type
_entity_poly.pdbx_seq_one_letter_code
_entity_poly.pdbx_strand_id
1 'polypeptide(L)'
;MKRLGRLGTGIGWRPEIADAVEAMPGIDWVEAVAENLCPGHLPESLLRLRERGVTVVPHGVSLGLGGADRPAEDRLTALAERAGALGSPLVTEHIAFVRAGGPLTASPLLEAGHLLPVPRTRDALDVLCENVRIAQSALPVPLAVENIAALIAWPDDELTEGQFLYELADRTGVRLLVDVANLHTNHVNRGEDPVKALAELPVEAIAYVHVAGGFERDGVWHDSHAHPVPDAVLDILADLASRVAPPGVLLERDDNFPDAVELERELDTIRRTLKRAAGVEPAAVRRTASVTAPTATTTTAAATAEAPVADGLPDSTPARQRVALAQTALLSALVAGTPVPEGFDRVRLGVQSRALGAKRADVVAKVAPVAVGHGVPVGVCQEGGPVLRPEDLGQLRRDLRH
;
A
#
# COMPACT_ATOMS: atom_id res chain seq x y z
N MET A 1 19.04 -1.96 12.04
CA MET A 1 17.71 -1.34 12.13
C MET A 1 17.39 -0.98 13.59
N LYS A 2 16.93 0.26 13.87
CA LYS A 2 16.35 0.57 15.20
C LYS A 2 15.09 -0.28 15.39
N ARG A 3 14.91 -0.91 16.55
CA ARG A 3 13.67 -1.62 16.86
C ARG A 3 12.52 -0.60 16.92
N LEU A 4 11.44 -0.83 16.18
CA LEU A 4 10.18 -0.14 16.40
C LEU A 4 9.65 -0.58 17.76
N GLY A 5 9.10 0.36 18.54
CA GLY A 5 8.35 0.04 19.74
C GLY A 5 7.13 -0.84 19.37
N ARG A 6 6.59 -1.54 20.35
CA ARG A 6 5.34 -2.26 20.17
C ARG A 6 4.20 -1.26 19.98
N LEU A 7 3.45 -1.39 18.88
CA LEU A 7 2.28 -0.56 18.59
C LEU A 7 1.01 -1.11 19.25
N GLY A 8 0.87 -2.45 19.37
CA GLY A 8 -0.33 -3.08 19.93
C GLY A 8 -1.46 -3.25 18.92
N THR A 9 -2.72 -3.11 19.36
CA THR A 9 -3.90 -3.19 18.48
C THR A 9 -4.45 -1.81 18.20
N GLY A 10 -4.59 -1.47 16.92
CA GLY A 10 -5.03 -0.18 16.44
C GLY A 10 -6.20 -0.25 15.48
N ILE A 11 -6.67 0.92 15.07
CA ILE A 11 -7.76 1.09 14.10
C ILE A 11 -7.43 2.21 13.12
N GLY A 12 -7.87 2.07 11.87
CA GLY A 12 -7.84 3.14 10.88
C GLY A 12 -8.71 4.32 11.34
N TRP A 13 -8.09 5.48 11.50
CA TRP A 13 -8.82 6.70 11.77
C TRP A 13 -9.38 7.26 10.46
N ARG A 14 -10.68 7.49 10.44
CA ARG A 14 -11.38 8.17 9.34
C ARG A 14 -12.27 9.26 9.93
N PRO A 15 -12.48 10.41 9.24
CA PRO A 15 -13.31 11.50 9.76
C PRO A 15 -14.70 11.05 10.22
N GLU A 16 -15.29 10.08 9.50
CA GLU A 16 -16.64 9.58 9.72
C GLU A 16 -16.80 8.83 11.05
N ILE A 17 -15.73 8.24 11.56
CA ILE A 17 -15.72 7.48 12.83
C ILE A 17 -14.81 8.11 13.88
N ALA A 18 -14.36 9.34 13.65
CA ALA A 18 -13.40 10.02 14.52
C ALA A 18 -13.84 10.06 15.99
N ASP A 19 -15.11 10.42 16.24
CA ASP A 19 -15.67 10.49 17.61
C ASP A 19 -15.76 9.12 18.27
N ALA A 20 -16.14 8.08 17.49
CA ALA A 20 -16.20 6.71 17.99
C ALA A 20 -14.79 6.21 18.36
N VAL A 21 -13.80 6.42 17.50
CA VAL A 21 -12.40 6.03 17.74
C VAL A 21 -11.81 6.78 18.92
N GLU A 22 -12.10 8.08 19.04
CA GLU A 22 -11.65 8.87 20.19
C GLU A 22 -12.24 8.38 21.51
N ALA A 23 -13.52 8.01 21.54
CA ALA A 23 -14.19 7.51 22.74
C ALA A 23 -13.84 6.05 23.08
N MET A 24 -13.29 5.30 22.14
CA MET A 24 -13.06 3.86 22.25
C MET A 24 -11.96 3.53 23.27
N PRO A 25 -12.23 2.66 24.26
CA PRO A 25 -11.24 2.27 25.24
C PRO A 25 -10.22 1.28 24.64
N GLY A 26 -8.98 1.33 25.13
CA GLY A 26 -7.97 0.31 24.81
C GLY A 26 -7.48 0.34 23.36
N ILE A 27 -7.58 1.48 22.69
CA ILE A 27 -6.89 1.72 21.42
C ILE A 27 -5.44 2.10 21.75
N ASP A 28 -4.49 1.32 21.24
CA ASP A 28 -3.07 1.57 21.48
C ASP A 28 -2.52 2.60 20.48
N TRP A 29 -3.03 2.57 19.24
CA TRP A 29 -2.60 3.45 18.16
C TRP A 29 -3.67 3.57 17.08
N VAL A 30 -3.51 4.58 16.23
CA VAL A 30 -4.35 4.79 15.06
C VAL A 30 -3.50 5.05 13.82
N GLU A 31 -4.06 4.73 12.65
CA GLU A 31 -3.51 5.07 11.36
C GLU A 31 -4.44 6.05 10.66
N ALA A 32 -3.86 7.05 10.01
CA ALA A 32 -4.63 8.01 9.23
C ALA A 32 -4.05 8.13 7.81
N VAL A 33 -4.94 8.19 6.80
CA VAL A 33 -4.52 8.43 5.42
C VAL A 33 -3.78 9.77 5.35
N ALA A 34 -2.52 9.72 4.96
CA ALA A 34 -1.63 10.87 4.99
C ALA A 34 -2.17 12.03 4.16
N GLU A 35 -2.70 11.74 2.98
CA GLU A 35 -3.21 12.74 2.03
C GLU A 35 -4.42 13.52 2.57
N ASN A 36 -5.13 12.96 3.55
CA ASN A 36 -6.27 13.63 4.20
C ASN A 36 -5.85 14.56 5.34
N LEU A 37 -4.54 14.63 5.65
CA LEU A 37 -4.02 15.43 6.75
C LEU A 37 -3.34 16.70 6.26
N CYS A 38 -3.69 17.84 6.87
CA CYS A 38 -2.99 19.10 6.70
C CYS A 38 -2.10 19.34 7.93
N PRO A 39 -0.77 19.39 7.81
CA PRO A 39 0.13 19.56 8.96
C PRO A 39 -0.15 20.79 9.82
N GLY A 40 -0.62 21.91 9.20
CA GLY A 40 -0.99 23.13 9.91
C GLY A 40 -2.39 23.11 10.56
N HIS A 41 -3.21 22.11 10.25
CA HIS A 41 -4.59 21.96 10.72
C HIS A 41 -4.94 20.49 10.93
N LEU A 42 -4.25 19.84 11.88
CA LEU A 42 -4.58 18.47 12.23
C LEU A 42 -5.98 18.41 12.89
N PRO A 43 -6.78 17.37 12.59
CA PRO A 43 -8.06 17.15 13.25
C PRO A 43 -7.93 17.12 14.76
N GLU A 44 -8.84 17.80 15.46
CA GLU A 44 -8.81 17.88 16.92
C GLU A 44 -8.88 16.51 17.60
N SER A 45 -9.65 15.57 17.05
CA SER A 45 -9.72 14.19 17.54
C SER A 45 -8.35 13.50 17.54
N LEU A 46 -7.54 13.69 16.48
CA LEU A 46 -6.17 13.17 16.43
C LEU A 46 -5.25 13.86 17.46
N LEU A 47 -5.42 15.16 17.69
CA LEU A 47 -4.67 15.87 18.72
C LEU A 47 -5.00 15.33 20.12
N ARG A 48 -6.30 15.15 20.45
CA ARG A 48 -6.73 14.58 21.72
C ARG A 48 -6.29 13.13 21.92
N LEU A 49 -6.30 12.30 20.86
CA LEU A 49 -5.74 10.94 20.91
C LEU A 49 -4.26 10.98 21.27
N ARG A 50 -3.47 11.85 20.62
CA ARG A 50 -2.05 12.02 20.92
C ARG A 50 -1.78 12.50 22.33
N GLU A 51 -2.57 13.45 22.84
CA GLU A 51 -2.50 13.93 24.24
C GLU A 51 -2.71 12.79 25.26
N ARG A 52 -3.52 11.80 24.89
CA ARG A 52 -3.73 10.57 25.68
C ARG A 52 -2.63 9.53 25.51
N GLY A 53 -1.61 9.81 24.70
CA GLY A 53 -0.49 8.90 24.43
C GLY A 53 -0.74 7.89 23.31
N VAL A 54 -1.86 8.02 22.56
CA VAL A 54 -2.14 7.18 21.38
C VAL A 54 -1.20 7.58 20.24
N THR A 55 -0.49 6.61 19.69
CA THR A 55 0.38 6.85 18.53
C THR A 55 -0.45 7.04 17.26
N VAL A 56 -0.10 8.02 16.43
CA VAL A 56 -0.71 8.22 15.12
C VAL A 56 0.32 7.96 14.03
N VAL A 57 0.00 7.07 13.10
CA VAL A 57 0.87 6.72 11.95
C VAL A 57 0.22 7.26 10.68
N PRO A 58 0.92 8.08 9.88
CA PRO A 58 0.44 8.47 8.56
C PRO A 58 0.71 7.36 7.54
N HIS A 59 -0.32 6.99 6.79
CA HIS A 59 -0.31 6.00 5.74
C HIS A 59 -0.51 6.68 4.39
N GLY A 60 0.51 6.62 3.53
CA GLY A 60 0.52 7.24 2.22
C GLY A 60 -0.11 6.36 1.15
N VAL A 61 -0.76 7.00 0.18
CA VAL A 61 -1.42 6.32 -0.95
C VAL A 61 -1.03 6.91 -2.31
N SER A 62 -0.11 7.88 -2.34
CA SER A 62 0.10 8.70 -3.53
C SER A 62 1.52 8.75 -4.08
N LEU A 63 2.53 8.26 -3.36
CA LEU A 63 3.92 8.27 -3.85
C LEU A 63 4.06 7.42 -5.13
N GLY A 64 3.39 6.26 -5.17
CA GLY A 64 3.49 5.35 -6.30
C GLY A 64 4.89 4.77 -6.43
N LEU A 65 5.45 4.27 -5.32
CA LEU A 65 6.83 3.75 -5.24
C LEU A 65 7.13 2.67 -6.28
N GLY A 66 6.11 1.88 -6.68
CA GLY A 66 6.23 0.86 -7.72
C GLY A 66 6.17 1.39 -9.15
N GLY A 67 6.00 2.70 -9.34
CA GLY A 67 6.04 3.35 -10.64
C GLY A 67 7.45 3.40 -11.24
N ALA A 68 7.51 3.49 -12.57
CA ALA A 68 8.78 3.64 -13.26
C ALA A 68 9.46 4.98 -12.97
N ASP A 69 8.70 6.03 -12.67
CA ASP A 69 9.25 7.33 -12.30
C ASP A 69 9.82 7.32 -10.89
N ARG A 70 10.76 8.23 -10.64
CA ARG A 70 11.21 8.49 -9.28
C ARG A 70 10.10 9.17 -8.48
N PRO A 71 10.00 8.90 -7.16
CA PRO A 71 9.05 9.59 -6.31
C PRO A 71 9.23 11.10 -6.39
N ALA A 72 8.12 11.84 -6.54
CA ALA A 72 8.14 13.28 -6.65
C ALA A 72 8.57 13.94 -5.31
N GLU A 73 9.47 14.91 -5.39
CA GLU A 73 10.08 15.54 -4.20
C GLU A 73 9.03 16.27 -3.34
N ASP A 74 8.07 16.94 -3.97
CA ASP A 74 6.96 17.62 -3.30
C ASP A 74 6.08 16.65 -2.49
N ARG A 75 5.80 15.46 -3.03
CA ARG A 75 5.04 14.42 -2.33
C ARG A 75 5.83 13.81 -1.16
N LEU A 76 7.13 13.60 -1.34
CA LEU A 76 8.01 13.14 -0.25
C LEU A 76 8.09 14.17 0.87
N THR A 77 8.26 15.46 0.51
CA THR A 77 8.25 16.55 1.47
C THR A 77 6.94 16.63 2.23
N ALA A 78 5.81 16.54 1.53
CA ALA A 78 4.49 16.57 2.16
C ALA A 78 4.27 15.38 3.13
N LEU A 79 4.75 14.17 2.80
CA LEU A 79 4.67 13.02 3.70
C LEU A 79 5.58 13.19 4.92
N ALA A 80 6.81 13.74 4.71
CA ALA A 80 7.73 14.04 5.80
C ALA A 80 7.17 15.07 6.79
N GLU A 81 6.54 16.13 6.28
CA GLU A 81 5.88 17.15 7.11
C GLU A 81 4.73 16.55 7.96
N ARG A 82 3.93 15.66 7.39
CA ARG A 82 2.87 14.95 8.12
C ARG A 82 3.44 14.06 9.21
N ALA A 83 4.49 13.31 8.91
CA ALA A 83 5.17 12.49 9.92
C ALA A 83 5.69 13.34 11.08
N GLY A 84 6.31 14.49 10.77
CA GLY A 84 6.80 15.45 11.76
C GLY A 84 5.68 16.06 12.60
N ALA A 85 4.60 16.54 11.95
CA ALA A 85 3.45 17.13 12.64
C ALA A 85 2.75 16.15 13.59
N LEU A 86 2.69 14.87 13.21
CA LEU A 86 2.12 13.81 14.03
C LEU A 86 3.10 13.31 15.12
N GLY A 87 4.39 13.57 14.99
CA GLY A 87 5.42 12.93 15.84
C GLY A 87 5.43 11.40 15.67
N SER A 88 5.14 10.93 14.46
CA SER A 88 5.00 9.51 14.16
C SER A 88 6.33 8.76 14.26
N PRO A 89 6.35 7.51 14.76
CA PRO A 89 7.57 6.70 14.79
C PRO A 89 7.95 6.11 13.43
N LEU A 90 7.05 6.09 12.45
CA LEU A 90 7.24 5.60 11.09
C LEU A 90 6.20 6.21 10.15
N VAL A 91 6.38 6.00 8.86
CA VAL A 91 5.38 6.23 7.81
C VAL A 91 5.22 4.96 6.98
N THR A 92 4.07 4.80 6.35
CA THR A 92 3.83 3.69 5.44
C THR A 92 3.38 4.17 4.08
N GLU A 93 3.58 3.33 3.06
CA GLU A 93 3.17 3.58 1.69
C GLU A 93 3.03 2.24 0.94
N HIS A 94 2.37 2.21 -0.20
CA HIS A 94 2.07 0.99 -0.94
C HIS A 94 3.15 0.60 -1.96
N ILE A 95 3.31 -0.70 -2.17
CA ILE A 95 4.05 -1.25 -3.31
C ILE A 95 3.12 -1.27 -4.53
N ALA A 96 2.88 -0.09 -5.07
CA ALA A 96 1.95 0.09 -6.17
C ALA A 96 2.45 1.18 -7.12
N PHE A 97 1.95 1.16 -8.35
CA PHE A 97 2.01 2.34 -9.20
C PHE A 97 0.62 2.97 -9.33
N VAL A 98 0.59 4.28 -9.41
CA VAL A 98 -0.66 5.07 -9.45
C VAL A 98 -0.74 5.93 -10.71
N ARG A 99 0.36 6.02 -11.45
CA ARG A 99 0.48 6.77 -12.71
C ARG A 99 1.46 6.09 -13.65
N ALA A 100 1.32 6.34 -14.96
CA ALA A 100 2.25 5.88 -15.97
C ALA A 100 2.18 6.80 -17.21
N GLY A 101 3.20 6.75 -18.06
CA GLY A 101 3.34 7.66 -19.20
C GLY A 101 4.46 8.67 -18.97
N GLY A 102 4.35 9.85 -19.58
CA GLY A 102 5.32 10.92 -19.42
C GLY A 102 6.60 10.76 -20.22
N PRO A 103 7.71 11.41 -19.80
CA PRO A 103 8.94 11.50 -20.59
C PRO A 103 9.60 10.15 -20.92
N LEU A 104 9.51 9.16 -20.02
CA LEU A 104 10.12 7.84 -20.23
C LEU A 104 9.51 7.08 -21.42
N THR A 105 8.27 7.37 -21.78
CA THR A 105 7.54 6.71 -22.87
C THR A 105 7.13 7.66 -23.98
N ALA A 106 7.50 8.95 -23.87
CA ALA A 106 7.09 10.00 -24.81
C ALA A 106 5.57 10.03 -25.07
N SER A 107 4.79 9.78 -24.03
CA SER A 107 3.32 9.74 -24.06
C SER A 107 2.73 10.66 -22.98
N PRO A 108 1.43 11.00 -23.06
CA PRO A 108 0.77 11.72 -21.96
C PRO A 108 0.89 10.97 -20.65
N LEU A 109 1.04 11.70 -19.55
CA LEU A 109 0.96 11.12 -18.22
C LEU A 109 -0.50 10.74 -17.93
N LEU A 110 -0.72 9.52 -17.47
CA LEU A 110 -2.02 8.98 -17.08
C LEU A 110 -2.02 8.70 -15.58
N GLU A 111 -3.08 9.10 -14.91
CA GLU A 111 -3.33 8.75 -13.50
C GLU A 111 -4.32 7.59 -13.43
N ALA A 112 -4.01 6.58 -12.62
CA ALA A 112 -4.92 5.46 -12.39
C ALA A 112 -6.12 5.86 -11.54
N GLY A 113 -5.93 6.74 -10.57
CA GLY A 113 -6.91 7.05 -9.52
C GLY A 113 -7.11 5.85 -8.57
N HIS A 114 -6.17 4.92 -8.55
CA HIS A 114 -6.17 3.72 -7.73
C HIS A 114 -4.77 3.12 -7.69
N LEU A 115 -4.52 2.27 -6.69
CA LEU A 115 -3.32 1.46 -6.58
C LEU A 115 -3.34 0.33 -7.61
N LEU A 116 -2.29 0.19 -8.40
CA LEU A 116 -2.16 -0.88 -9.38
C LEU A 116 -0.95 -1.76 -9.05
N PRO A 117 -1.05 -3.08 -9.28
CA PRO A 117 0.02 -4.01 -8.95
C PRO A 117 1.26 -3.79 -9.80
N VAL A 118 2.42 -3.87 -9.16
CA VAL A 118 3.73 -3.82 -9.80
C VAL A 118 4.03 -5.17 -10.46
N PRO A 119 4.66 -5.22 -11.64
CA PRO A 119 5.18 -6.50 -12.14
C PRO A 119 6.26 -7.03 -11.20
N ARG A 120 6.18 -8.30 -10.86
CA ARG A 120 7.17 -8.94 -9.98
C ARG A 120 8.36 -9.46 -10.78
N THR A 121 8.92 -8.60 -11.63
CA THR A 121 10.14 -8.84 -12.43
C THR A 121 11.36 -8.27 -11.72
N ARG A 122 12.55 -8.71 -12.11
CA ARG A 122 13.80 -8.18 -11.56
C ARG A 122 13.98 -6.70 -11.91
N ASP A 123 13.60 -6.29 -13.11
CA ASP A 123 13.62 -4.88 -13.51
C ASP A 123 12.75 -4.00 -12.60
N ALA A 124 11.52 -4.44 -12.32
CA ALA A 124 10.62 -3.70 -11.45
C ALA A 124 11.13 -3.68 -10.00
N LEU A 125 11.74 -4.77 -9.53
CA LEU A 125 12.37 -4.81 -8.23
C LEU A 125 13.56 -3.84 -8.12
N ASP A 126 14.40 -3.75 -9.15
CA ASP A 126 15.51 -2.82 -9.20
C ASP A 126 15.04 -1.36 -9.12
N VAL A 127 14.00 -1.03 -9.90
CA VAL A 127 13.36 0.29 -9.90
C VAL A 127 12.74 0.60 -8.53
N LEU A 128 11.99 -0.35 -7.97
CA LEU A 128 11.35 -0.19 -6.65
C LEU A 128 12.40 -0.01 -5.55
N CYS A 129 13.49 -0.78 -5.57
CA CYS A 129 14.59 -0.62 -4.62
C CYS A 129 15.22 0.77 -4.67
N GLU A 130 15.40 1.35 -5.87
CA GLU A 130 15.89 2.72 -6.01
C GLU A 130 14.88 3.73 -5.46
N ASN A 131 13.60 3.60 -5.83
CA ASN A 131 12.53 4.50 -5.37
C ASN A 131 12.37 4.46 -3.84
N VAL A 132 12.44 3.27 -3.23
CA VAL A 132 12.39 3.08 -1.78
C VAL A 132 13.58 3.76 -1.11
N ARG A 133 14.80 3.63 -1.64
CA ARG A 133 15.98 4.32 -1.07
C ARG A 133 15.86 5.84 -1.16
N ILE A 134 15.33 6.37 -2.28
CA ILE A 134 15.05 7.80 -2.41
C ILE A 134 14.06 8.24 -1.32
N ALA A 135 12.96 7.50 -1.14
CA ALA A 135 11.97 7.83 -0.12
C ALA A 135 12.56 7.74 1.30
N GLN A 136 13.32 6.67 1.61
CA GLN A 136 13.99 6.52 2.92
C GLN A 136 14.97 7.66 3.23
N SER A 137 15.65 8.21 2.22
CA SER A 137 16.58 9.31 2.41
C SER A 137 15.89 10.66 2.63
N ALA A 138 14.67 10.83 2.14
CA ALA A 138 13.87 12.04 2.26
C ALA A 138 13.01 12.07 3.55
N LEU A 139 12.67 10.91 4.10
CA LEU A 139 11.77 10.80 5.24
C LEU A 139 12.53 10.89 6.58
N PRO A 140 11.98 11.62 7.58
CA PRO A 140 12.64 11.78 8.89
C PRO A 140 12.52 10.54 9.80
N VAL A 141 11.68 9.59 9.43
CA VAL A 141 11.38 8.37 10.18
C VAL A 141 11.43 7.15 9.26
N PRO A 142 11.54 5.92 9.79
CA PRO A 142 11.53 4.71 9.00
C PRO A 142 10.29 4.62 8.09
N LEU A 143 10.50 4.10 6.87
CA LEU A 143 9.44 3.73 5.92
C LEU A 143 9.12 2.25 6.08
N ALA A 144 7.82 1.91 6.05
CA ALA A 144 7.35 0.57 5.76
C ALA A 144 6.52 0.57 4.48
N VAL A 145 6.57 -0.54 3.73
CA VAL A 145 5.84 -0.65 2.46
C VAL A 145 4.89 -1.83 2.47
N GLU A 146 3.72 -1.62 1.90
CA GLU A 146 2.59 -2.53 1.96
C GLU A 146 2.44 -3.35 0.68
N ASN A 147 2.19 -4.65 0.84
CA ASN A 147 1.69 -5.51 -0.23
C ASN A 147 0.25 -5.12 -0.57
N ILE A 148 -0.14 -5.23 -1.84
CA ILE A 148 -1.47 -4.83 -2.29
C ILE A 148 -2.32 -5.99 -2.79
N ALA A 149 -3.64 -5.81 -2.71
CA ALA A 149 -4.59 -6.65 -3.40
C ALA A 149 -4.47 -6.46 -4.93
N ALA A 150 -4.51 -7.55 -5.69
CA ALA A 150 -4.43 -7.49 -7.13
C ALA A 150 -5.45 -8.42 -7.80
N LEU A 151 -6.29 -7.83 -8.64
CA LEU A 151 -7.22 -8.59 -9.48
C LEU A 151 -6.51 -9.19 -10.69
N ILE A 152 -5.46 -8.54 -11.17
CA ILE A 152 -4.70 -8.92 -12.37
C ILE A 152 -3.30 -9.42 -12.00
N ALA A 153 -2.79 -10.39 -12.74
CA ALA A 153 -1.40 -10.84 -12.70
C ALA A 153 -0.66 -10.30 -13.92
N TRP A 154 0.61 -9.95 -13.74
CA TRP A 154 1.48 -9.65 -14.86
C TRP A 154 1.93 -10.94 -15.54
N PRO A 155 1.87 -11.02 -16.88
CA PRO A 155 2.22 -12.26 -17.59
C PRO A 155 3.70 -12.65 -17.43
N ASP A 156 4.57 -11.67 -17.19
CA ASP A 156 6.03 -11.84 -17.11
C ASP A 156 6.54 -11.86 -15.65
N ASP A 157 5.66 -12.13 -14.66
CA ASP A 157 6.09 -12.26 -13.27
C ASP A 157 7.16 -13.36 -13.11
N GLU A 158 8.32 -12.99 -12.56
CA GLU A 158 9.48 -13.88 -12.33
C GLU A 158 9.56 -14.37 -10.89
N LEU A 159 8.99 -13.61 -9.96
CA LEU A 159 9.06 -13.85 -8.52
C LEU A 159 7.67 -14.06 -7.94
N THR A 160 7.60 -14.87 -6.88
CA THR A 160 6.41 -14.90 -6.02
C THR A 160 6.32 -13.59 -5.22
N GLU A 161 5.16 -13.33 -4.62
CA GLU A 161 5.01 -12.15 -3.76
C GLU A 161 5.99 -12.18 -2.59
N GLY A 162 6.10 -13.33 -1.91
CA GLY A 162 7.02 -13.47 -0.79
C GLY A 162 8.48 -13.27 -1.18
N GLN A 163 8.91 -13.83 -2.32
CA GLN A 163 10.28 -13.63 -2.84
C GLN A 163 10.55 -12.17 -3.19
N PHE A 164 9.57 -11.50 -3.82
CA PHE A 164 9.69 -10.09 -4.19
C PHE A 164 9.85 -9.20 -2.95
N LEU A 165 9.03 -9.41 -1.94
CA LEU A 165 9.08 -8.68 -0.67
C LEU A 165 10.35 -9.01 0.14
N TYR A 166 10.80 -10.27 0.12
CA TYR A 166 12.05 -10.66 0.75
C TYR A 166 13.24 -9.93 0.14
N GLU A 167 13.39 -9.99 -1.19
CA GLU A 167 14.50 -9.32 -1.87
C GLU A 167 14.44 -7.79 -1.69
N LEU A 168 13.25 -7.20 -1.71
CA LEU A 168 13.06 -5.78 -1.45
C LEU A 168 13.58 -5.39 -0.06
N ALA A 169 13.14 -6.10 0.98
CA ALA A 169 13.56 -5.84 2.35
C ALA A 169 15.05 -6.10 2.56
N ASP A 170 15.59 -7.18 2.01
CA ASP A 170 17.02 -7.54 2.11
C ASP A 170 17.90 -6.46 1.44
N ARG A 171 17.52 -6.00 0.26
CA ARG A 171 18.31 -5.05 -0.54
C ARG A 171 18.23 -3.60 -0.05
N THR A 172 17.14 -3.20 0.59
CA THR A 172 16.89 -1.80 0.98
C THR A 172 16.86 -1.57 2.48
N GLY A 173 16.68 -2.63 3.27
CA GLY A 173 16.41 -2.52 4.70
C GLY A 173 15.06 -1.89 5.02
N VAL A 174 14.15 -1.76 4.04
CA VAL A 174 12.79 -1.24 4.25
C VAL A 174 12.00 -2.20 5.13
N ARG A 175 11.08 -1.64 5.92
CA ARG A 175 10.14 -2.46 6.68
C ARG A 175 8.95 -2.84 5.84
N LEU A 176 8.21 -3.84 6.28
CA LEU A 176 7.00 -4.29 5.63
C LEU A 176 5.78 -3.95 6.48
N LEU A 177 4.76 -3.43 5.86
CA LEU A 177 3.40 -3.50 6.29
C LEU A 177 2.77 -4.68 5.55
N VAL A 178 2.33 -5.69 6.29
CA VAL A 178 1.71 -6.87 5.69
C VAL A 178 0.21 -6.79 5.88
N ASP A 179 -0.52 -6.61 4.79
CA ASP A 179 -1.97 -6.74 4.81
C ASP A 179 -2.37 -8.19 4.53
N VAL A 180 -2.96 -8.85 5.53
CA VAL A 180 -3.42 -10.23 5.41
C VAL A 180 -4.74 -10.36 4.66
N ALA A 181 -5.53 -9.28 4.56
CA ALA A 181 -6.72 -9.24 3.70
C ALA A 181 -6.31 -9.20 2.22
N ASN A 182 -5.21 -8.50 1.89
CA ASN A 182 -4.63 -8.51 0.56
C ASN A 182 -4.11 -9.90 0.17
N LEU A 183 -3.51 -10.64 1.11
CA LEU A 183 -3.12 -12.04 0.87
C LEU A 183 -4.34 -12.93 0.60
N HIS A 184 -5.44 -12.73 1.34
CA HIS A 184 -6.70 -13.44 1.09
C HIS A 184 -7.29 -13.06 -0.27
N THR A 185 -7.31 -11.77 -0.62
CA THR A 185 -7.77 -11.26 -1.90
C THR A 185 -6.99 -11.88 -3.06
N ASN A 186 -5.66 -11.94 -2.96
CA ASN A 186 -4.79 -12.55 -3.95
C ASN A 186 -5.00 -14.07 -4.03
N HIS A 187 -5.30 -14.73 -2.91
CA HIS A 187 -5.68 -16.15 -2.89
C HIS A 187 -6.96 -16.39 -3.70
N VAL A 188 -8.03 -15.69 -3.39
CA VAL A 188 -9.33 -15.90 -4.06
C VAL A 188 -9.26 -15.50 -5.53
N ASN A 189 -8.65 -14.37 -5.84
CA ASN A 189 -8.64 -13.83 -7.19
C ASN A 189 -7.57 -14.43 -8.10
N ARG A 190 -6.43 -14.86 -7.56
CA ARG A 190 -5.27 -15.26 -8.35
C ARG A 190 -4.78 -16.68 -8.06
N GLY A 191 -5.35 -17.34 -7.02
CA GLY A 191 -4.94 -18.67 -6.60
C GLY A 191 -3.57 -18.69 -5.89
N GLU A 192 -3.10 -17.56 -5.39
CA GLU A 192 -1.86 -17.49 -4.60
C GLU A 192 -2.06 -18.10 -3.22
N ASP A 193 -1.07 -18.87 -2.75
CA ASP A 193 -1.15 -19.54 -1.45
C ASP A 193 -0.64 -18.62 -0.34
N PRO A 194 -1.49 -18.11 0.58
CA PRO A 194 -1.08 -17.21 1.66
C PRO A 194 -0.10 -17.87 2.64
N VAL A 195 -0.21 -19.19 2.86
CA VAL A 195 0.72 -19.93 3.74
C VAL A 195 2.12 -19.94 3.15
N LYS A 196 2.21 -20.14 1.83
CA LYS A 196 3.48 -20.06 1.10
C LYS A 196 4.05 -18.66 1.10
N ALA A 197 3.22 -17.64 0.82
CA ALA A 197 3.63 -16.24 0.87
C ALA A 197 4.22 -15.88 2.23
N LEU A 198 3.53 -16.22 3.34
CA LEU A 198 4.00 -15.98 4.70
C LEU A 198 5.30 -16.75 5.04
N ALA A 199 5.51 -17.92 4.43
CA ALA A 199 6.74 -18.69 4.64
C ALA A 199 7.97 -18.09 3.95
N GLU A 200 7.75 -17.31 2.90
CA GLU A 200 8.79 -16.64 2.11
C GLU A 200 9.07 -15.22 2.62
N LEU A 201 8.19 -14.61 3.44
CA LEU A 201 8.36 -13.25 3.95
C LEU A 201 9.50 -13.13 4.96
N PRO A 202 10.25 -12.02 4.96
CA PRO A 202 11.20 -11.67 6.03
C PRO A 202 10.41 -11.13 7.23
N VAL A 203 9.84 -12.04 8.04
CA VAL A 203 8.93 -11.69 9.15
C VAL A 203 9.53 -10.73 10.17
N GLU A 204 10.86 -10.68 10.28
CA GLU A 204 11.59 -9.73 11.12
C GLU A 204 11.57 -8.29 10.59
N ALA A 205 11.26 -8.10 9.31
CA ALA A 205 11.09 -6.78 8.70
C ALA A 205 9.69 -6.19 8.92
N ILE A 206 8.73 -6.96 9.42
CA ILE A 206 7.36 -6.50 9.62
C ILE A 206 7.33 -5.35 10.64
N ALA A 207 6.73 -4.23 10.24
CA ALA A 207 6.45 -3.09 11.08
C ALA A 207 5.12 -3.25 11.81
N TYR A 208 4.09 -3.61 11.08
CA TYR A 208 2.77 -3.97 11.58
C TYR A 208 1.94 -4.68 10.49
N VAL A 209 0.72 -5.05 10.83
CA VAL A 209 -0.17 -5.86 9.99
C VAL A 209 -1.51 -5.17 9.84
N HIS A 210 -2.05 -5.10 8.62
CA HIS A 210 -3.43 -4.73 8.35
C HIS A 210 -4.35 -5.94 8.34
N VAL A 211 -5.58 -5.72 8.80
CA VAL A 211 -6.68 -6.67 8.80
C VAL A 211 -7.93 -5.94 8.36
N ALA A 212 -8.55 -6.39 7.27
CA ALA A 212 -9.73 -5.78 6.70
C ALA A 212 -10.74 -6.82 6.22
N GLY A 213 -11.96 -6.39 5.92
CA GLY A 213 -13.00 -7.23 5.35
C GLY A 213 -13.43 -6.76 3.96
N GLY A 214 -13.73 -7.72 3.09
CA GLY A 214 -14.23 -7.52 1.75
C GLY A 214 -15.48 -8.35 1.49
N PHE A 215 -15.88 -8.48 0.23
CA PHE A 215 -17.00 -9.29 -0.20
C PHE A 215 -16.76 -9.95 -1.56
N GLU A 216 -17.41 -11.08 -1.77
CA GLU A 216 -17.39 -11.76 -3.06
C GLU A 216 -18.60 -11.34 -3.92
N ARG A 217 -18.32 -11.04 -5.19
CA ARG A 217 -19.35 -10.81 -6.20
C ARG A 217 -18.88 -11.31 -7.57
N ASP A 218 -19.71 -12.07 -8.22
CA ASP A 218 -19.45 -12.63 -9.56
C ASP A 218 -18.15 -13.44 -9.66
N GLY A 219 -17.80 -14.18 -8.60
CA GLY A 219 -16.56 -14.98 -8.50
C GLY A 219 -15.30 -14.15 -8.35
N VAL A 220 -15.42 -12.89 -7.95
CA VAL A 220 -14.33 -11.97 -7.67
C VAL A 220 -14.45 -11.48 -6.22
N TRP A 221 -13.40 -11.61 -5.45
CA TRP A 221 -13.30 -10.98 -4.15
C TRP A 221 -12.94 -9.50 -4.31
N HIS A 222 -13.79 -8.64 -3.78
CA HIS A 222 -13.60 -7.20 -3.73
C HIS A 222 -13.01 -6.80 -2.37
N ASP A 223 -11.80 -6.33 -2.39
CA ASP A 223 -11.11 -5.77 -1.25
C ASP A 223 -11.63 -4.35 -0.99
N SER A 224 -12.69 -4.28 -0.23
CA SER A 224 -13.45 -3.04 -0.07
C SER A 224 -13.20 -2.32 1.24
N HIS A 225 -12.65 -3.02 2.24
CA HIS A 225 -12.50 -2.53 3.62
C HIS A 225 -13.81 -1.96 4.21
N ALA A 226 -14.94 -2.44 3.68
CA ALA A 226 -16.28 -1.95 4.01
C ALA A 226 -17.14 -3.01 4.72
N HIS A 227 -16.57 -4.17 5.03
CA HIS A 227 -17.27 -5.32 5.61
C HIS A 227 -16.52 -5.86 6.83
N PRO A 228 -17.20 -6.62 7.70
CA PRO A 228 -16.55 -7.31 8.81
C PRO A 228 -15.41 -8.22 8.33
N VAL A 229 -14.38 -8.35 9.16
CA VAL A 229 -13.24 -9.23 8.89
C VAL A 229 -13.70 -10.69 8.85
N PRO A 230 -13.54 -11.41 7.72
CA PRO A 230 -13.97 -12.80 7.63
C PRO A 230 -12.98 -13.74 8.32
N ASP A 231 -13.47 -14.91 8.73
CA ASP A 231 -12.66 -15.94 9.41
C ASP A 231 -11.42 -16.33 8.59
N ALA A 232 -11.52 -16.38 7.26
CA ALA A 232 -10.38 -16.72 6.40
C ALA A 232 -9.21 -15.72 6.53
N VAL A 233 -9.50 -14.43 6.69
CA VAL A 233 -8.48 -13.40 6.95
C VAL A 233 -7.91 -13.54 8.36
N LEU A 234 -8.76 -13.84 9.35
CA LEU A 234 -8.32 -14.10 10.72
C LEU A 234 -7.45 -15.35 10.84
N ASP A 235 -7.68 -16.36 10.00
CA ASP A 235 -6.84 -17.58 9.94
C ASP A 235 -5.44 -17.26 9.38
N ILE A 236 -5.35 -16.39 8.36
CA ILE A 236 -4.06 -15.90 7.84
C ILE A 236 -3.33 -15.07 8.90
N LEU A 237 -4.05 -14.20 9.63
CA LEU A 237 -3.48 -13.46 10.76
C LEU A 237 -2.95 -14.41 11.85
N ALA A 238 -3.71 -15.47 12.18
CA ALA A 238 -3.29 -16.46 13.17
C ALA A 238 -2.02 -17.21 12.73
N ASP A 239 -1.93 -17.60 11.46
CA ASP A 239 -0.73 -18.24 10.90
C ASP A 239 0.47 -17.29 10.98
N LEU A 240 0.34 -16.02 10.55
CA LEU A 240 1.39 -15.01 10.67
C LEU A 240 1.82 -14.85 12.15
N ALA A 241 0.86 -14.68 13.05
CA ALA A 241 1.12 -14.48 14.47
C ALA A 241 1.75 -15.70 15.17
N SER A 242 1.57 -16.91 14.63
CA SER A 242 2.26 -18.12 15.10
C SER A 242 3.74 -18.15 14.71
N ARG A 243 4.13 -17.42 13.65
CA ARG A 243 5.50 -17.35 13.14
C ARG A 243 6.29 -16.22 13.78
N VAL A 244 5.63 -15.08 14.05
CA VAL A 244 6.22 -13.87 14.63
C VAL A 244 5.16 -13.12 15.42
N ALA A 245 5.55 -12.55 16.57
CA ALA A 245 4.70 -11.59 17.26
C ALA A 245 4.74 -10.24 16.52
N PRO A 246 3.69 -9.85 15.77
CA PRO A 246 3.72 -8.60 15.03
C PRO A 246 3.81 -7.41 16.01
N PRO A 247 4.61 -6.36 15.68
CA PRO A 247 4.71 -5.17 16.54
C PRO A 247 3.38 -4.43 16.70
N GLY A 248 2.53 -4.46 15.69
CA GLY A 248 1.19 -3.89 15.70
C GLY A 248 0.25 -4.63 14.77
N VAL A 249 -1.05 -4.57 15.05
CA VAL A 249 -2.13 -5.02 14.15
C VAL A 249 -3.20 -3.96 14.11
N LEU A 250 -3.64 -3.59 12.92
CA LEU A 250 -4.63 -2.56 12.66
C LEU A 250 -5.88 -3.15 12.02
N LEU A 251 -7.04 -2.81 12.57
CA LEU A 251 -8.31 -2.97 11.88
C LEU A 251 -8.50 -1.82 10.89
N GLU A 252 -8.60 -2.14 9.61
CA GLU A 252 -8.88 -1.15 8.58
C GLU A 252 -10.34 -1.21 8.15
N ARG A 253 -11.00 -0.05 8.19
CA ARG A 253 -12.37 0.15 7.72
C ARG A 253 -12.43 1.47 6.98
N ASP A 254 -12.81 1.44 5.69
CA ASP A 254 -12.75 2.60 4.79
C ASP A 254 -14.11 3.10 4.35
N ASP A 255 -15.13 2.26 4.47
CA ASP A 255 -16.51 2.60 4.07
C ASP A 255 -17.50 1.77 4.87
N ASN A 256 -18.80 2.07 4.72
CA ASN A 256 -19.88 1.35 5.40
C ASN A 256 -19.59 1.17 6.89
N PHE A 257 -19.24 2.30 7.55
CA PHE A 257 -18.82 2.31 8.94
C PHE A 257 -19.93 1.80 9.87
N PRO A 258 -19.68 0.73 10.65
CA PRO A 258 -20.63 0.25 11.64
C PRO A 258 -20.60 1.13 12.90
N ASP A 259 -21.45 0.82 13.86
CA ASP A 259 -21.41 1.49 15.15
C ASP A 259 -20.13 1.14 15.96
N ALA A 260 -19.84 1.93 17.00
CA ALA A 260 -18.65 1.76 17.83
C ALA A 260 -18.59 0.38 18.50
N VAL A 261 -19.72 -0.19 18.86
CA VAL A 261 -19.80 -1.50 19.54
C VAL A 261 -19.39 -2.63 18.58
N GLU A 262 -19.74 -2.51 17.31
CA GLU A 262 -19.33 -3.48 16.29
C GLU A 262 -17.83 -3.38 16.01
N LEU A 263 -17.28 -2.16 15.87
CA LEU A 263 -15.83 -1.94 15.73
C LEU A 263 -15.05 -2.51 16.93
N GLU A 264 -15.53 -2.31 18.16
CA GLU A 264 -14.92 -2.89 19.37
C GLU A 264 -14.94 -4.42 19.35
N ARG A 265 -16.02 -5.04 18.86
CA ARG A 265 -16.12 -6.51 18.72
C ARG A 265 -15.12 -7.05 17.69
N GLU A 266 -14.92 -6.37 16.59
CA GLU A 266 -13.90 -6.74 15.60
C GLU A 266 -12.48 -6.65 16.19
N LEU A 267 -12.15 -5.56 16.88
CA LEU A 267 -10.89 -5.39 17.59
C LEU A 267 -10.67 -6.49 18.66
N ASP A 268 -11.70 -6.84 19.41
CA ASP A 268 -11.62 -7.92 20.38
C ASP A 268 -11.45 -9.29 19.72
N THR A 269 -12.00 -9.48 18.53
CA THR A 269 -11.78 -10.71 17.76
C THR A 269 -10.34 -10.80 17.30
N ILE A 270 -9.76 -9.72 16.80
CA ILE A 270 -8.35 -9.63 16.45
C ILE A 270 -7.47 -9.93 17.67
N ARG A 271 -7.71 -9.28 18.80
CA ARG A 271 -6.97 -9.51 20.06
C ARG A 271 -7.02 -10.98 20.51
N ARG A 272 -8.20 -11.61 20.42
CA ARG A 272 -8.38 -13.04 20.74
C ARG A 272 -7.61 -13.94 19.78
N THR A 273 -7.61 -13.62 18.49
CA THR A 273 -6.84 -14.37 17.47
C THR A 273 -5.35 -14.30 17.76
N LEU A 274 -4.81 -13.12 18.02
CA LEU A 274 -3.40 -12.94 18.38
C LEU A 274 -3.03 -13.69 19.67
N LYS A 275 -3.89 -13.64 20.69
CA LYS A 275 -3.66 -14.33 21.96
C LYS A 275 -3.66 -15.87 21.79
N ARG A 276 -4.56 -16.40 20.96
CA ARG A 276 -4.60 -17.83 20.63
C ARG A 276 -3.33 -18.28 19.89
N ALA A 277 -2.92 -17.52 18.89
CA ALA A 277 -1.70 -17.81 18.12
C ALA A 277 -0.43 -17.80 18.99
N ALA A 278 -0.32 -16.84 19.91
CA ALA A 278 0.82 -16.76 20.84
C ALA A 278 0.88 -17.92 21.86
N GLY A 279 -0.23 -18.60 22.11
CA GLY A 279 -0.31 -19.76 23.01
C GLY A 279 -0.03 -21.11 22.34
N VAL A 280 0.11 -21.14 21.02
CA VAL A 280 0.49 -22.34 20.26
C VAL A 280 2.01 -22.39 20.22
N GLU A 281 2.62 -23.44 20.80
CA GLU A 281 4.07 -23.68 20.61
C GLU A 281 4.36 -23.79 19.11
N PRO A 282 5.36 -23.04 18.58
CA PRO A 282 5.69 -23.12 17.16
C PRO A 282 6.04 -24.57 16.82
N ALA A 283 5.26 -25.16 15.92
CA ALA A 283 5.58 -26.46 15.37
C ALA A 283 7.00 -26.37 14.79
N ALA A 284 7.94 -27.14 15.36
CA ALA A 284 9.35 -27.08 14.99
C ALA A 284 9.48 -27.26 13.48
N VAL A 285 9.76 -26.19 12.77
CA VAL A 285 10.16 -26.23 11.37
C VAL A 285 11.45 -27.02 11.31
N ARG A 286 11.36 -28.27 10.89
CA ARG A 286 12.54 -29.09 10.58
C ARG A 286 13.32 -28.40 9.47
N ARG A 287 14.30 -27.60 9.86
CA ARG A 287 15.34 -27.15 8.94
C ARG A 287 16.12 -28.35 8.45
N THR A 288 15.80 -28.84 7.28
CA THR A 288 16.74 -29.65 6.50
C THR A 288 17.69 -28.69 5.80
N ALA A 289 18.67 -28.20 6.55
CA ALA A 289 19.80 -27.50 5.98
C ALA A 289 20.99 -28.42 6.05
N SER A 290 21.32 -29.02 4.93
CA SER A 290 22.66 -29.56 4.69
C SER A 290 23.23 -28.77 3.52
N VAL A 291 23.94 -27.68 3.82
CA VAL A 291 24.93 -27.09 2.93
C VAL A 291 26.17 -26.80 3.76
N THR A 292 27.19 -27.55 3.46
CA THR A 292 28.54 -27.41 4.01
C THR A 292 29.12 -26.04 3.63
N ALA A 293 29.43 -25.20 4.61
CA ALA A 293 30.15 -23.96 4.42
C ALA A 293 31.67 -24.22 4.35
N PRO A 294 32.42 -23.54 3.45
CA PRO A 294 33.87 -23.52 3.53
C PRO A 294 34.33 -22.49 4.58
N THR A 295 35.23 -22.94 5.42
CA THR A 295 35.93 -22.17 6.47
C THR A 295 36.76 -21.04 5.83
N ALA A 296 36.44 -19.78 6.13
CA ALA A 296 37.31 -18.66 5.81
C ALA A 296 37.93 -18.08 7.09
N THR A 297 39.23 -17.95 7.05
CA THR A 297 40.14 -17.51 8.11
C THR A 297 39.94 -16.04 8.41
N THR A 298 39.80 -15.72 9.70
CA THR A 298 39.66 -14.39 10.25
C THR A 298 41.01 -13.63 10.15
N THR A 299 41.01 -12.46 9.53
CA THR A 299 42.06 -11.47 9.73
C THR A 299 41.42 -10.16 10.17
N THR A 300 41.71 -9.78 11.40
CA THR A 300 41.23 -8.55 12.05
C THR A 300 42.01 -7.35 11.51
N ALA A 301 41.33 -6.41 10.88
CA ALA A 301 41.84 -5.07 10.65
C ALA A 301 40.76 -4.06 11.03
N ALA A 302 41.06 -3.26 12.05
CA ALA A 302 40.26 -2.13 12.46
C ALA A 302 40.33 -1.04 11.37
N ALA A 303 39.20 -0.66 10.82
CA ALA A 303 39.06 0.50 9.94
C ALA A 303 37.94 1.40 10.46
N THR A 304 38.29 2.64 10.72
CA THR A 304 37.43 3.78 11.02
C THR A 304 36.39 3.96 9.95
N ALA A 305 35.12 3.99 10.36
CA ALA A 305 34.00 4.18 9.46
C ALA A 305 33.86 5.66 9.09
N GLU A 306 34.32 6.02 7.90
CA GLU A 306 33.79 7.15 7.15
C GLU A 306 32.48 6.71 6.45
N ALA A 307 31.46 7.57 6.52
CA ALA A 307 30.20 7.36 5.86
C ALA A 307 30.41 7.27 4.33
N PRO A 308 29.87 6.27 3.62
CA PRO A 308 30.02 6.20 2.18
C PRO A 308 29.17 7.29 1.51
N VAL A 309 29.87 8.17 0.81
CA VAL A 309 29.34 9.05 -0.23
C VAL A 309 28.64 8.18 -1.28
N ALA A 310 27.48 8.63 -1.73
CA ALA A 310 26.65 7.94 -2.73
C ALA A 310 27.36 7.91 -4.09
N ASP A 311 28.19 6.90 -4.30
CA ASP A 311 28.79 6.61 -5.61
C ASP A 311 28.56 5.13 -5.94
N GLY A 312 27.76 4.88 -7.01
CA GLY A 312 27.69 3.56 -7.62
C GLY A 312 26.38 2.77 -7.49
N LEU A 313 25.20 3.41 -7.45
CA LEU A 313 23.97 2.67 -7.79
C LEU A 313 24.05 2.25 -9.27
N PRO A 314 23.77 0.97 -9.61
CA PRO A 314 23.72 0.55 -11.01
C PRO A 314 22.74 1.43 -11.78
N ASP A 315 23.09 1.78 -13.00
CA ASP A 315 22.22 2.59 -13.88
C ASP A 315 20.89 1.83 -14.13
N SER A 316 19.84 2.21 -13.41
CA SER A 316 18.50 1.61 -13.54
C SER A 316 17.73 2.15 -14.75
N THR A 317 18.29 3.07 -15.51
CA THR A 317 17.62 3.73 -16.65
C THR A 317 16.99 2.74 -17.63
N PRO A 318 17.69 1.67 -18.09
CA PRO A 318 17.08 0.69 -18.99
C PRO A 318 15.94 -0.11 -18.36
N ALA A 319 16.06 -0.48 -17.08
CA ALA A 319 14.99 -1.16 -16.33
C ALA A 319 13.78 -0.24 -16.17
N ARG A 320 13.99 1.03 -15.79
CA ARG A 320 12.93 2.04 -15.69
C ARG A 320 12.18 2.20 -17.00
N GLN A 321 12.87 2.24 -18.14
CA GLN A 321 12.22 2.39 -19.43
C GLN A 321 11.37 1.18 -19.79
N ARG A 322 11.82 -0.05 -19.50
CA ARG A 322 11.01 -1.27 -19.73
C ARG A 322 9.79 -1.30 -18.84
N VAL A 323 9.95 -0.98 -17.55
CA VAL A 323 8.84 -0.89 -16.58
C VAL A 323 7.85 0.21 -17.01
N ALA A 324 8.35 1.39 -17.42
CA ALA A 324 7.51 2.49 -17.90
C ALA A 324 6.65 2.08 -19.10
N LEU A 325 7.24 1.42 -20.08
CA LEU A 325 6.52 0.94 -21.28
C LEU A 325 5.41 -0.05 -20.88
N ALA A 326 5.73 -1.03 -20.04
CA ALA A 326 4.77 -2.04 -19.59
C ALA A 326 3.61 -1.42 -18.79
N GLN A 327 3.92 -0.57 -17.80
CA GLN A 327 2.91 0.13 -16.97
C GLN A 327 2.06 1.09 -17.81
N THR A 328 2.65 1.81 -18.77
CA THR A 328 1.92 2.69 -19.67
C THR A 328 0.96 1.92 -20.56
N ALA A 329 1.41 0.79 -21.15
CA ALA A 329 0.54 -0.06 -21.95
C ALA A 329 -0.65 -0.59 -21.16
N LEU A 330 -0.42 -1.09 -19.93
CA LEU A 330 -1.47 -1.57 -19.06
C LEU A 330 -2.44 -0.45 -18.67
N LEU A 331 -1.92 0.69 -18.18
CA LEU A 331 -2.76 1.78 -17.73
C LEU A 331 -3.57 2.39 -18.88
N SER A 332 -2.98 2.52 -20.07
CA SER A 332 -3.71 2.99 -21.27
C SER A 332 -4.85 2.05 -21.63
N ALA A 333 -4.66 0.73 -21.51
CA ALA A 333 -5.72 -0.24 -21.77
C ALA A 333 -6.86 -0.11 -20.72
N LEU A 334 -6.50 0.11 -19.45
CA LEU A 334 -7.47 0.24 -18.36
C LEU A 334 -8.29 1.54 -18.42
N VAL A 335 -7.68 2.67 -18.83
CA VAL A 335 -8.29 3.99 -18.67
C VAL A 335 -8.55 4.74 -19.98
N ALA A 336 -7.83 4.41 -21.06
CA ALA A 336 -7.94 5.08 -22.35
C ALA A 336 -8.51 4.16 -23.45
N GLY A 337 -8.82 2.89 -23.13
CA GLY A 337 -9.43 1.94 -24.07
C GLY A 337 -8.50 1.49 -25.19
N THR A 338 -7.19 1.57 -25.00
CA THR A 338 -6.23 1.01 -25.95
C THR A 338 -6.28 -0.52 -25.93
N PRO A 339 -5.74 -1.21 -26.96
CA PRO A 339 -5.69 -2.67 -26.97
C PRO A 339 -5.03 -3.23 -25.71
N VAL A 340 -5.62 -4.30 -25.16
CA VAL A 340 -5.07 -5.04 -24.02
C VAL A 340 -3.70 -5.61 -24.40
N PRO A 341 -2.65 -5.38 -23.60
CA PRO A 341 -1.33 -5.98 -23.87
C PRO A 341 -1.40 -7.51 -23.87
N GLU A 342 -0.51 -8.13 -24.63
CA GLU A 342 -0.45 -9.58 -24.76
C GLU A 342 -0.18 -10.25 -23.40
N GLY A 343 -0.75 -11.44 -23.19
CA GLY A 343 -0.57 -12.25 -21.98
C GLY A 343 -1.50 -11.91 -20.82
N PHE A 344 -2.14 -10.73 -20.80
CA PHE A 344 -3.09 -10.39 -19.75
C PHE A 344 -4.46 -11.07 -19.92
N ASP A 345 -5.07 -11.45 -18.80
CA ASP A 345 -6.47 -11.92 -18.75
C ASP A 345 -7.42 -10.76 -19.08
N ARG A 346 -8.03 -10.82 -20.27
CA ARG A 346 -8.93 -9.78 -20.79
C ARG A 346 -10.20 -9.63 -19.96
N VAL A 347 -10.70 -10.71 -19.35
CA VAL A 347 -11.90 -10.67 -18.52
C VAL A 347 -11.61 -9.90 -17.23
N ARG A 348 -10.52 -10.23 -16.55
CA ARG A 348 -10.09 -9.56 -15.32
C ARG A 348 -9.73 -8.10 -15.56
N LEU A 349 -9.03 -7.78 -16.66
CA LEU A 349 -8.79 -6.39 -17.05
C LEU A 349 -10.08 -5.63 -17.30
N GLY A 350 -11.06 -6.26 -17.92
CA GLY A 350 -12.39 -5.64 -18.12
C GLY A 350 -13.09 -5.35 -16.78
N VAL A 351 -12.97 -6.22 -15.78
CA VAL A 351 -13.48 -5.97 -14.41
C VAL A 351 -12.73 -4.80 -13.78
N GLN A 352 -11.41 -4.80 -13.84
CA GLN A 352 -10.58 -3.73 -13.29
C GLN A 352 -10.88 -2.37 -13.94
N SER A 353 -11.00 -2.32 -15.27
CA SER A 353 -11.33 -1.09 -16.00
C SER A 353 -12.69 -0.52 -15.58
N ARG A 354 -13.71 -1.38 -15.43
CA ARG A 354 -15.04 -0.94 -14.94
C ARG A 354 -14.98 -0.42 -13.50
N ALA A 355 -14.23 -1.10 -12.62
CA ALA A 355 -14.05 -0.66 -11.24
C ALA A 355 -13.36 0.71 -11.16
N LEU A 356 -12.30 0.94 -11.95
CA LEU A 356 -11.65 2.23 -12.06
C LEU A 356 -12.60 3.31 -12.62
N GLY A 357 -13.38 2.98 -13.64
CA GLY A 357 -14.38 3.89 -14.20
C GLY A 357 -15.46 4.30 -13.18
N ALA A 358 -15.96 3.35 -12.39
CA ALA A 358 -16.93 3.62 -11.33
C ALA A 358 -16.34 4.51 -10.24
N LYS A 359 -15.16 4.20 -9.70
CA LYS A 359 -14.48 5.05 -8.70
C LYS A 359 -14.27 6.48 -9.18
N ARG A 360 -13.86 6.67 -10.44
CA ARG A 360 -13.71 8.00 -11.04
C ARG A 360 -15.03 8.75 -11.15
N ALA A 361 -16.09 8.06 -11.58
CA ALA A 361 -17.42 8.64 -11.65
C ALA A 361 -17.91 9.11 -10.27
N ASP A 362 -17.67 8.33 -9.22
CA ASP A 362 -18.03 8.67 -7.84
C ASP A 362 -17.27 9.91 -7.33
N VAL A 363 -15.97 9.99 -7.61
CA VAL A 363 -15.17 11.18 -7.26
C VAL A 363 -15.70 12.41 -7.97
N VAL A 364 -16.01 12.29 -9.27
CA VAL A 364 -16.58 13.43 -10.04
C VAL A 364 -17.96 13.81 -9.52
N ALA A 365 -18.79 12.85 -9.19
CA ALA A 365 -20.11 13.13 -8.62
C ALA A 365 -20.03 13.92 -7.30
N LYS A 366 -18.99 13.64 -6.49
CA LYS A 366 -18.73 14.35 -5.22
C LYS A 366 -18.17 15.75 -5.42
N VAL A 367 -17.25 15.93 -6.38
CA VAL A 367 -16.49 17.18 -6.56
C VAL A 367 -17.17 18.13 -7.55
N ALA A 368 -17.85 17.60 -8.56
CA ALA A 368 -18.53 18.37 -9.60
C ALA A 368 -19.88 17.75 -9.97
N PRO A 369 -20.86 17.77 -9.04
CA PRO A 369 -22.16 17.11 -9.25
C PRO A 369 -22.92 17.56 -10.48
N VAL A 370 -22.72 18.83 -10.91
CA VAL A 370 -23.35 19.38 -12.13
C VAL A 370 -22.80 18.74 -13.41
N ALA A 371 -21.54 18.31 -13.42
CA ALA A 371 -20.91 17.68 -14.59
C ALA A 371 -21.53 16.32 -14.92
N VAL A 372 -21.91 15.56 -13.89
CA VAL A 372 -22.54 14.23 -14.05
C VAL A 372 -23.94 14.34 -14.65
N GLY A 373 -24.69 15.38 -14.28
CA GLY A 373 -26.04 15.63 -14.81
C GLY A 373 -26.09 15.94 -16.31
N HIS A 374 -24.98 16.38 -16.89
CA HIS A 374 -24.90 16.75 -18.32
C HIS A 374 -24.15 15.74 -19.20
N GLY A 375 -23.79 14.56 -18.68
CA GLY A 375 -23.13 13.49 -19.44
C GLY A 375 -21.74 13.87 -19.97
N VAL A 376 -21.04 14.80 -19.30
CA VAL A 376 -19.71 15.27 -19.71
C VAL A 376 -18.69 14.12 -19.50
N PRO A 377 -17.90 13.75 -20.52
CA PRO A 377 -16.84 12.74 -20.34
C PRO A 377 -15.79 13.22 -19.36
N VAL A 378 -15.52 12.42 -18.34
CA VAL A 378 -14.56 12.75 -17.28
C VAL A 378 -13.19 12.21 -17.61
N GLY A 379 -12.25 13.11 -17.89
CA GLY A 379 -10.82 12.84 -17.92
C GLY A 379 -10.17 13.14 -16.56
N VAL A 380 -9.07 12.48 -16.23
CA VAL A 380 -8.29 12.74 -15.01
C VAL A 380 -7.08 13.60 -15.34
N CYS A 381 -6.80 14.63 -14.55
CA CYS A 381 -5.71 15.58 -14.75
C CYS A 381 -4.42 15.23 -14.01
N GLN A 382 -3.35 15.93 -14.41
CA GLN A 382 -1.97 15.78 -13.95
C GLN A 382 -1.70 16.08 -12.46
N GLU A 383 -2.67 16.62 -11.72
CA GLU A 383 -2.51 17.02 -10.33
C GLU A 383 -3.37 16.20 -9.34
N GLY A 384 -3.79 14.98 -9.75
CA GLY A 384 -4.51 14.07 -8.86
C GLY A 384 -5.96 14.44 -8.53
N GLY A 385 -6.52 15.46 -9.18
CA GLY A 385 -7.93 15.83 -9.10
C GLY A 385 -8.72 15.43 -10.35
N PRO A 386 -10.03 15.24 -10.26
CA PRO A 386 -10.88 15.06 -11.43
C PRO A 386 -10.85 16.34 -12.27
N VAL A 387 -10.54 16.24 -13.56
CA VAL A 387 -10.51 17.41 -14.45
C VAL A 387 -11.41 17.19 -15.64
N LEU A 388 -12.25 18.17 -15.79
CA LEU A 388 -12.96 18.49 -17.02
C LEU A 388 -11.93 18.96 -18.06
N ARG A 389 -12.01 18.48 -19.28
CA ARG A 389 -11.15 18.96 -20.35
C ARG A 389 -11.36 20.47 -20.54
N PRO A 390 -10.37 21.25 -21.04
CA PRO A 390 -10.53 22.67 -21.26
C PRO A 390 -11.76 23.05 -22.09
N GLU A 391 -12.12 22.23 -23.06
CA GLU A 391 -13.33 22.34 -23.86
C GLU A 391 -14.62 22.17 -23.04
N ASP A 392 -14.62 21.23 -22.09
CA ASP A 392 -15.76 20.93 -21.21
C ASP A 392 -16.00 22.05 -20.20
N LEU A 393 -14.91 22.68 -19.72
CA LEU A 393 -14.99 23.88 -18.87
C LEU A 393 -15.59 25.08 -19.62
N GLY A 394 -15.34 25.20 -20.92
CA GLY A 394 -15.95 26.19 -21.77
C GLY A 394 -17.45 26.00 -21.91
N GLN A 395 -17.92 24.78 -22.01
CA GLN A 395 -19.34 24.42 -22.07
C GLN A 395 -20.01 24.66 -20.71
N LEU A 396 -19.42 24.15 -19.62
CA LEU A 396 -19.94 24.34 -18.26
C LEU A 396 -20.09 25.85 -17.89
N ARG A 397 -19.11 26.66 -18.29
CA ARG A 397 -19.19 28.15 -18.09
C ARG A 397 -20.31 28.80 -18.89
N ARG A 398 -20.70 28.22 -20.02
CA ARG A 398 -21.85 28.72 -20.79
C ARG A 398 -23.17 28.28 -20.15
N ASP A 399 -23.27 27.07 -19.70
CA ASP A 399 -24.48 26.50 -19.10
C ASP A 399 -24.78 27.05 -17.69
N LEU A 400 -23.77 27.51 -16.96
CA LEU A 400 -23.92 28.17 -15.64
C LEU A 400 -24.29 29.66 -15.74
N ARG A 401 -24.39 30.25 -16.96
CA ARG A 401 -24.79 31.66 -17.17
C ARG A 401 -26.24 31.82 -17.61
N HIS A 402 -26.97 30.74 -17.71
CA HIS A 402 -28.39 30.62 -17.96
C HIS A 402 -29.09 29.90 -16.81
#